data_f812fb9de81b06de94de2b0a56ded633
#
_entry.id   f812fb9de81b06de94de2b0a56ded633
#
_cell.length_a   1.000
_cell.length_b   1.000
_cell.length_c   1.000
_cell.angle_alpha   90.00
_cell.angle_beta   90.00
_cell.angle_gamma   90.00
#
_symmetry.space_group_name_H-M   'P 1'
#
loop_
_entity.id
_entity.type
_entity.pdbx_description
1 polymer ?
#
loop_
_entity_poly.entity_id
_entity_poly.type
_entity_poly.pdbx_seq_one_letter_code
_entity_poly.pdbx_strand_id
1 'polypeptide(L)'
;MKLAVLTGGGDAPGLNAVIRGVVRKATENGDEVIGFLDGWRGVMENEFMELDVEGCRGLLTRGGTVLGTTRINPFMREDGRDACRRTLEANGVDALIAIGGEGTLSCAHEMYKLGFPVLGVPKTIDNDIGSTEMTFGFATAVDIATEAIGRLHTTAESHDRVMVVEVMGRHVGHIATWAGLAGGASLTLIPEHPFDIAEVADALQRRHKRKFASIVVVAEGAKPVPGTLDIPEDSFDEFGHIKLGGIGELVAREITERTGFETRTTVRGYVQRGGEPSAFDRVLATWYGVEAASMAADKAFGQMVAYQCGSMTRVDLGEAVAGLKYVNPDLYKVASTFMA
;
A
#
# COMPACT_ATOMS: atom_id res chain seq x y z
N MET A 1 24.25 -6.55 -19.03
CA MET A 1 23.98 -7.21 -17.72
C MET A 1 22.75 -8.07 -17.83
N LYS A 2 22.60 -9.02 -16.91
CA LYS A 2 21.34 -9.77 -16.75
C LYS A 2 20.65 -9.32 -15.47
N LEU A 3 19.56 -8.58 -15.63
CA LEU A 3 18.76 -8.08 -14.52
C LEU A 3 17.65 -9.08 -14.18
N ALA A 4 17.38 -9.24 -12.89
CA ALA A 4 16.23 -9.97 -12.42
C ALA A 4 15.25 -9.02 -11.72
N VAL A 5 13.96 -9.30 -11.85
CA VAL A 5 12.88 -8.54 -11.20
C VAL A 5 12.00 -9.49 -10.43
N LEU A 6 11.56 -9.12 -9.25
CA LEU A 6 10.50 -9.80 -8.52
C LEU A 6 9.45 -8.79 -8.01
N THR A 7 8.22 -9.26 -7.85
CA THR A 7 7.14 -8.52 -7.20
C THR A 7 6.66 -9.28 -5.96
N GLY A 8 6.71 -8.64 -4.78
CA GLY A 8 6.39 -9.30 -3.51
C GLY A 8 5.39 -8.54 -2.63
N GLY A 9 4.73 -9.26 -1.73
CA GLY A 9 3.72 -8.73 -0.82
C GLY A 9 2.34 -8.61 -1.45
N GLY A 10 1.47 -7.73 -0.93
CA GLY A 10 0.17 -7.45 -1.55
C GLY A 10 0.33 -6.79 -2.93
N ASP A 11 -0.55 -7.10 -3.86
CA ASP A 11 -0.58 -6.42 -5.15
C ASP A 11 -1.00 -4.94 -5.01
N ALA A 12 -0.64 -4.16 -6.02
CA ALA A 12 -1.01 -2.76 -6.11
C ALA A 12 -1.10 -2.33 -7.59
N PRO A 13 -1.96 -1.35 -7.91
CA PRO A 13 -1.97 -0.75 -9.23
C PRO A 13 -0.62 -0.10 -9.54
N GLY A 14 -0.04 -0.40 -10.72
CA GLY A 14 1.26 0.16 -11.14
C GLY A 14 2.42 -0.85 -11.18
N LEU A 15 2.30 -2.04 -10.57
CA LEU A 15 3.36 -3.06 -10.62
C LEU A 15 3.81 -3.38 -12.04
N ASN A 16 2.88 -3.58 -12.96
CA ASN A 16 3.18 -3.85 -14.35
C ASN A 16 3.82 -2.65 -15.06
N ALA A 17 3.51 -1.43 -14.66
CA ALA A 17 4.15 -0.23 -15.20
C ALA A 17 5.62 -0.12 -14.76
N VAL A 18 5.95 -0.51 -13.52
CA VAL A 18 7.35 -0.61 -13.05
C VAL A 18 8.11 -1.65 -13.86
N ILE A 19 7.57 -2.88 -13.99
CA ILE A 19 8.18 -3.97 -14.78
C ILE A 19 8.48 -3.47 -16.20
N ARG A 20 7.49 -2.85 -16.84
CA ARG A 20 7.67 -2.26 -18.18
C ARG A 20 8.76 -1.18 -18.21
N GLY A 21 8.84 -0.32 -17.19
CA GLY A 21 9.87 0.71 -17.06
C GLY A 21 11.27 0.10 -16.98
N VAL A 22 11.46 -0.91 -16.14
CA VAL A 22 12.72 -1.66 -16.01
C VAL A 22 13.11 -2.29 -17.34
N VAL A 23 12.21 -3.03 -17.99
CA VAL A 23 12.49 -3.73 -19.25
C VAL A 23 12.86 -2.75 -20.35
N ARG A 24 12.15 -1.63 -20.48
CA ARG A 24 12.46 -0.62 -21.49
C ARG A 24 13.83 0.01 -21.30
N LYS A 25 14.17 0.36 -20.07
CA LYS A 25 15.48 0.98 -19.78
C LYS A 25 16.62 -0.03 -19.88
N ALA A 26 16.42 -1.25 -19.40
CA ALA A 26 17.38 -2.34 -19.55
C ALA A 26 17.68 -2.63 -21.04
N THR A 27 16.64 -2.72 -21.88
CA THR A 27 16.81 -2.92 -23.35
C THR A 27 17.60 -1.76 -24.00
N GLU A 28 17.32 -0.52 -23.60
CA GLU A 28 18.09 0.65 -24.07
C GLU A 28 19.58 0.53 -23.70
N ASN A 29 19.90 -0.03 -22.54
CA ASN A 29 21.26 -0.26 -22.08
C ASN A 29 21.92 -1.51 -22.73
N GLY A 30 21.18 -2.34 -23.46
CA GLY A 30 21.65 -3.62 -24.01
C GLY A 30 21.65 -4.76 -22.98
N ASP A 31 20.85 -4.65 -21.93
CA ASP A 31 20.72 -5.62 -20.85
C ASP A 31 19.56 -6.60 -21.09
N GLU A 32 19.68 -7.82 -20.56
CA GLU A 32 18.61 -8.83 -20.51
C GLU A 32 17.83 -8.72 -19.20
N VAL A 33 16.52 -9.07 -19.22
CA VAL A 33 15.68 -9.06 -18.03
C VAL A 33 14.93 -10.37 -17.88
N ILE A 34 14.98 -10.95 -16.66
CA ILE A 34 14.12 -12.05 -16.25
C ILE A 34 13.22 -11.60 -15.09
N GLY A 35 12.01 -12.14 -15.03
CA GLY A 35 11.06 -11.89 -13.94
C GLY A 35 10.82 -13.17 -13.14
N PHE A 36 11.18 -13.18 -11.85
CA PHE A 36 10.88 -14.30 -10.96
C PHE A 36 9.39 -14.31 -10.62
N LEU A 37 8.77 -15.48 -10.72
CA LEU A 37 7.35 -15.67 -10.45
C LEU A 37 7.08 -15.73 -8.94
N ASP A 38 5.95 -15.14 -8.54
CA ASP A 38 5.49 -15.17 -7.14
C ASP A 38 6.52 -14.68 -6.10
N GLY A 39 7.26 -13.64 -6.46
CA GLY A 39 8.20 -12.96 -5.58
C GLY A 39 9.39 -13.83 -5.15
N TRP A 40 9.70 -13.81 -3.85
CA TRP A 40 10.82 -14.58 -3.31
C TRP A 40 10.66 -16.10 -3.48
N ARG A 41 9.42 -16.60 -3.66
CA ARG A 41 9.19 -18.01 -3.95
C ARG A 41 9.87 -18.41 -5.25
N GLY A 42 9.66 -17.69 -6.33
CA GLY A 42 10.27 -17.98 -7.62
C GLY A 42 11.79 -17.92 -7.60
N VAL A 43 12.37 -16.99 -6.77
CA VAL A 43 13.83 -16.98 -6.58
C VAL A 43 14.31 -18.26 -5.91
N MET A 44 13.62 -18.75 -4.87
CA MET A 44 14.02 -20.00 -4.18
C MET A 44 13.81 -21.25 -5.05
N GLU A 45 12.76 -21.27 -5.87
CA GLU A 45 12.33 -22.44 -6.64
C GLU A 45 12.82 -22.41 -8.09
N ASN A 46 13.60 -21.38 -8.46
CA ASN A 46 14.12 -21.14 -9.82
C ASN A 46 13.00 -21.05 -10.87
N GLU A 47 11.88 -20.42 -10.52
CA GLU A 47 10.74 -20.20 -11.40
C GLU A 47 10.75 -18.75 -11.92
N PHE A 48 10.98 -18.58 -13.21
CA PHE A 48 11.04 -17.27 -13.85
C PHE A 48 10.54 -17.31 -15.28
N MET A 49 10.32 -16.13 -15.86
CA MET A 49 10.05 -15.93 -17.27
C MET A 49 10.99 -14.85 -17.83
N GLU A 50 11.30 -14.94 -19.11
CA GLU A 50 12.00 -13.87 -19.82
C GLU A 50 11.06 -12.67 -19.99
N LEU A 51 11.62 -11.47 -19.85
CA LEU A 51 10.91 -10.22 -20.02
C LEU A 51 11.55 -9.40 -21.12
N ASP A 52 10.79 -9.15 -22.16
CA ASP A 52 11.20 -8.31 -23.29
C ASP A 52 10.18 -7.19 -23.58
N VAL A 53 10.52 -6.33 -24.50
CA VAL A 53 9.69 -5.19 -24.91
C VAL A 53 8.35 -5.64 -25.51
N GLU A 54 8.33 -6.76 -26.21
CA GLU A 54 7.13 -7.30 -26.85
C GLU A 54 6.17 -7.87 -25.80
N GLY A 55 6.68 -8.66 -24.85
CA GLY A 55 5.90 -9.21 -23.73
C GLY A 55 5.37 -8.13 -22.77
N CYS A 56 5.98 -6.94 -22.78
CA CYS A 56 5.52 -5.80 -22.00
C CYS A 56 4.43 -4.94 -22.67
N ARG A 57 3.94 -5.32 -23.86
CA ARG A 57 2.84 -4.59 -24.54
C ARG A 57 1.57 -4.66 -23.70
N GLY A 58 0.89 -3.52 -23.55
CA GLY A 58 -0.37 -3.42 -22.80
C GLY A 58 -0.22 -3.45 -21.28
N LEU A 59 0.98 -3.62 -20.71
CA LEU A 59 1.19 -3.69 -19.27
C LEU A 59 0.95 -2.36 -18.56
N LEU A 60 1.13 -1.21 -19.21
CA LEU A 60 1.04 0.11 -18.57
C LEU A 60 -0.30 0.34 -17.85
N THR A 61 -1.39 -0.11 -18.46
CA THR A 61 -2.75 0.10 -17.94
C THR A 61 -3.29 -1.10 -17.16
N ARG A 62 -2.58 -2.21 -17.17
CA ARG A 62 -3.02 -3.46 -16.54
C ARG A 62 -2.69 -3.45 -15.05
N GLY A 63 -3.71 -3.60 -14.20
CA GLY A 63 -3.56 -3.79 -12.75
C GLY A 63 -2.97 -5.16 -12.39
N GLY A 64 -2.68 -5.36 -11.11
CA GLY A 64 -2.02 -6.55 -10.63
C GLY A 64 -0.57 -6.66 -11.12
N THR A 65 -0.03 -7.88 -11.16
CA THR A 65 1.33 -8.16 -11.64
C THR A 65 1.35 -9.40 -12.54
N VAL A 66 2.06 -9.32 -13.66
CA VAL A 66 2.25 -10.48 -14.57
C VAL A 66 3.17 -11.54 -13.98
N LEU A 67 3.97 -11.18 -12.98
CA LEU A 67 4.89 -12.09 -12.29
C LEU A 67 4.23 -12.85 -11.11
N GLY A 68 2.99 -12.51 -10.75
CA GLY A 68 2.42 -13.01 -9.50
C GLY A 68 3.10 -12.41 -8.26
N THR A 69 2.59 -12.73 -7.09
CA THR A 69 3.14 -12.21 -5.83
C THR A 69 2.83 -13.13 -4.65
N THR A 70 3.74 -13.20 -3.70
CA THR A 70 3.54 -13.92 -2.41
C THR A 70 4.12 -13.11 -1.25
N ARG A 71 3.80 -13.54 -0.02
CA ARG A 71 4.40 -13.02 1.22
C ARG A 71 5.47 -13.93 1.79
N ILE A 72 5.97 -14.88 1.00
CA ILE A 72 7.01 -15.80 1.42
C ILE A 72 8.29 -15.03 1.69
N ASN A 73 8.93 -15.36 2.82
CA ASN A 73 10.19 -14.78 3.25
C ASN A 73 11.27 -15.87 3.25
N PRO A 74 12.33 -15.75 2.45
CA PRO A 74 13.41 -16.76 2.39
C PRO A 74 14.16 -16.93 3.73
N PHE A 75 14.13 -15.93 4.61
CA PHE A 75 14.77 -16.01 5.93
C PHE A 75 13.96 -16.83 6.96
N MET A 76 12.71 -17.16 6.65
CA MET A 76 11.86 -18.03 7.48
C MET A 76 11.97 -19.52 7.07
N ARG A 77 12.78 -19.85 6.05
CA ARG A 77 13.05 -21.21 5.60
C ARG A 77 14.52 -21.54 5.83
N GLU A 78 14.80 -22.75 6.31
CA GLU A 78 16.14 -23.20 6.67
C GLU A 78 17.13 -23.09 5.49
N ASP A 79 16.69 -23.48 4.29
CA ASP A 79 17.47 -23.47 3.05
C ASP A 79 17.23 -22.24 2.14
N GLY A 80 16.31 -21.32 2.53
CA GLY A 80 15.79 -20.30 1.64
C GLY A 80 16.84 -19.33 1.11
N ARG A 81 17.77 -18.89 1.95
CA ARG A 81 18.89 -18.01 1.56
C ARG A 81 19.82 -18.68 0.54
N ASP A 82 20.18 -19.93 0.82
CA ASP A 82 21.08 -20.69 -0.04
C ASP A 82 20.42 -21.07 -1.36
N ALA A 83 19.11 -21.34 -1.35
CA ALA A 83 18.30 -21.53 -2.56
C ALA A 83 18.31 -20.27 -3.43
N CYS A 84 18.07 -19.08 -2.84
CA CYS A 84 18.17 -17.83 -3.57
C CYS A 84 19.57 -17.63 -4.18
N ARG A 85 20.65 -17.89 -3.42
CA ARG A 85 22.02 -17.77 -3.91
C ARG A 85 22.23 -18.67 -5.12
N ARG A 86 21.95 -19.97 -5.00
CA ARG A 86 22.11 -20.94 -6.10
C ARG A 86 21.37 -20.52 -7.36
N THR A 87 20.15 -20.02 -7.21
CA THR A 87 19.31 -19.57 -8.33
C THR A 87 19.90 -18.35 -9.03
N LEU A 88 20.31 -17.33 -8.28
CA LEU A 88 20.87 -16.11 -8.87
C LEU A 88 22.20 -16.39 -9.59
N GLU A 89 23.07 -17.20 -8.97
CA GLU A 89 24.35 -17.59 -9.56
C GLU A 89 24.18 -18.47 -10.81
N ALA A 90 23.28 -19.49 -10.74
CA ALA A 90 23.03 -20.42 -11.86
C ALA A 90 22.46 -19.70 -13.08
N ASN A 91 21.69 -18.64 -12.90
CA ASN A 91 21.13 -17.83 -13.99
C ASN A 91 22.02 -16.65 -14.41
N GLY A 92 23.16 -16.46 -13.77
CA GLY A 92 24.07 -15.35 -14.09
C GLY A 92 23.45 -13.97 -13.86
N VAL A 93 22.68 -13.82 -12.79
CA VAL A 93 22.01 -12.56 -12.45
C VAL A 93 23.03 -11.57 -11.91
N ASP A 94 23.18 -10.44 -12.60
CA ASP A 94 24.09 -9.36 -12.21
C ASP A 94 23.46 -8.40 -11.19
N ALA A 95 22.14 -8.24 -11.20
CA ALA A 95 21.40 -7.42 -10.24
C ALA A 95 19.96 -7.90 -10.09
N LEU A 96 19.44 -7.87 -8.86
CA LEU A 96 18.04 -8.17 -8.52
C LEU A 96 17.31 -6.90 -8.11
N ILE A 97 16.22 -6.57 -8.79
CA ILE A 97 15.32 -5.47 -8.47
C ILE A 97 14.10 -6.03 -7.71
N ALA A 98 14.04 -5.79 -6.42
CA ALA A 98 12.95 -6.23 -5.55
C ALA A 98 11.87 -5.13 -5.45
N ILE A 99 10.70 -5.39 -6.05
CA ILE A 99 9.57 -4.48 -6.06
C ILE A 99 8.58 -4.94 -4.98
N GLY A 100 8.41 -4.18 -3.90
CA GLY A 100 7.51 -4.62 -2.85
C GLY A 100 7.29 -3.64 -1.71
N GLY A 101 6.49 -4.07 -0.75
CA GLY A 101 6.30 -3.38 0.52
C GLY A 101 7.43 -3.67 1.52
N GLU A 102 7.25 -3.20 2.76
CA GLU A 102 8.24 -3.30 3.84
C GLU A 102 8.84 -4.71 3.95
N GLY A 103 8.03 -5.77 4.04
CA GLY A 103 8.55 -7.14 4.20
C GLY A 103 9.38 -7.63 3.01
N THR A 104 9.04 -7.26 1.76
CA THR A 104 9.82 -7.61 0.57
C THR A 104 11.15 -6.87 0.54
N LEU A 105 11.14 -5.59 0.89
CA LEU A 105 12.32 -4.72 0.91
C LEU A 105 13.24 -5.07 2.08
N SER A 106 12.70 -5.45 3.24
CA SER A 106 13.49 -5.98 4.36
C SER A 106 14.23 -7.27 3.97
N CYS A 107 13.58 -8.20 3.26
CA CYS A 107 14.26 -9.36 2.69
C CYS A 107 15.36 -8.94 1.71
N ALA A 108 15.11 -7.96 0.84
CA ALA A 108 16.09 -7.43 -0.10
C ALA A 108 17.31 -6.84 0.63
N HIS A 109 17.08 -6.08 1.71
CA HIS A 109 18.16 -5.54 2.54
C HIS A 109 19.02 -6.64 3.19
N GLU A 110 18.38 -7.65 3.77
CA GLU A 110 19.11 -8.78 4.36
C GLU A 110 19.89 -9.58 3.29
N MET A 111 19.33 -9.74 2.08
CA MET A 111 20.05 -10.35 0.97
C MET A 111 21.28 -9.50 0.54
N TYR A 112 21.15 -8.18 0.51
CA TYR A 112 22.27 -7.28 0.25
C TYR A 112 23.38 -7.44 1.27
N LYS A 113 23.07 -7.54 2.56
CA LYS A 113 24.08 -7.80 3.62
C LYS A 113 24.84 -9.12 3.42
N LEU A 114 24.22 -10.08 2.76
CA LEU A 114 24.85 -11.36 2.38
C LEU A 114 25.69 -11.27 1.10
N GLY A 115 25.84 -10.07 0.53
CA GLY A 115 26.67 -9.79 -0.64
C GLY A 115 25.95 -9.93 -1.99
N PHE A 116 24.61 -9.97 -2.01
CA PHE A 116 23.85 -9.99 -3.28
C PHE A 116 23.69 -8.58 -3.84
N PRO A 117 23.78 -8.38 -5.15
CA PRO A 117 23.54 -7.11 -5.81
C PRO A 117 22.03 -6.84 -5.91
N VAL A 118 21.43 -6.29 -4.86
CA VAL A 118 19.97 -6.04 -4.77
C VAL A 118 19.66 -4.56 -4.73
N LEU A 119 18.56 -4.19 -5.38
CA LEU A 119 17.96 -2.85 -5.40
C LEU A 119 16.51 -2.92 -4.96
N GLY A 120 16.02 -1.88 -4.29
CA GLY A 120 14.62 -1.77 -3.84
C GLY A 120 13.79 -0.83 -4.71
N VAL A 121 12.51 -1.19 -4.90
CA VAL A 121 11.48 -0.30 -5.45
C VAL A 121 10.26 -0.32 -4.52
N PRO A 122 9.85 0.84 -3.96
CA PRO A 122 8.81 0.89 -2.94
C PRO A 122 7.42 0.74 -3.55
N LYS A 123 6.72 -0.34 -3.23
CA LYS A 123 5.37 -0.64 -3.66
C LYS A 123 4.49 -0.92 -2.45
N THR A 124 3.55 -0.04 -2.19
CA THR A 124 2.46 -0.26 -1.24
C THR A 124 1.33 0.73 -1.50
N ILE A 125 0.08 0.31 -1.32
CA ILE A 125 -1.05 1.25 -1.35
C ILE A 125 -1.17 2.06 -0.06
N ASP A 126 -0.52 1.60 1.04
CA ASP A 126 -0.61 2.25 2.36
C ASP A 126 0.29 3.48 2.47
N ASN A 127 1.21 3.69 1.51
CA ASN A 127 2.19 4.79 1.50
C ASN A 127 3.03 4.88 2.79
N ASP A 128 3.37 3.73 3.36
CA ASP A 128 3.96 3.58 4.70
C ASP A 128 5.47 3.33 4.72
N ILE A 129 6.13 3.31 3.54
CA ILE A 129 7.59 3.11 3.45
C ILE A 129 8.32 4.42 3.73
N GLY A 130 9.33 4.35 4.59
CA GLY A 130 10.21 5.48 4.91
C GLY A 130 11.00 6.00 3.72
N SER A 131 11.62 7.16 3.87
CA SER A 131 12.54 7.76 2.90
C SER A 131 11.97 8.05 1.50
N THR A 132 10.65 7.88 1.28
CA THR A 132 9.96 8.29 0.03
C THR A 132 8.66 9.01 0.34
N GLU A 133 8.34 10.07 -0.41
CA GLU A 133 7.09 10.82 -0.21
C GLU A 133 5.88 10.03 -0.72
N MET A 134 6.03 9.33 -1.83
CA MET A 134 4.94 8.60 -2.48
C MET A 134 5.38 7.20 -2.87
N THR A 135 4.52 6.23 -2.61
CA THR A 135 4.63 4.87 -3.17
C THR A 135 3.57 4.71 -4.25
N PHE A 136 3.89 4.01 -5.34
CA PHE A 136 2.87 3.76 -6.37
C PHE A 136 1.82 2.75 -5.90
N GLY A 137 0.61 2.91 -6.42
CA GLY A 137 -0.60 2.23 -5.99
C GLY A 137 -1.42 3.01 -4.96
N PHE A 138 -0.80 3.92 -4.23
CA PHE A 138 -1.45 4.74 -3.22
C PHE A 138 -2.48 5.71 -3.83
N ALA A 139 -2.09 6.47 -4.86
CA ALA A 139 -3.00 7.43 -5.48
C ALA A 139 -4.25 6.74 -6.05
N THR A 140 -4.10 5.61 -6.71
CA THR A 140 -5.23 4.81 -7.20
C THR A 140 -6.13 4.32 -6.06
N ALA A 141 -5.55 3.85 -4.96
CA ALA A 141 -6.33 3.41 -3.79
C ALA A 141 -7.12 4.57 -3.17
N VAL A 142 -6.52 5.76 -3.10
CA VAL A 142 -7.20 6.99 -2.65
C VAL A 142 -8.33 7.37 -3.60
N ASP A 143 -8.12 7.32 -4.92
CA ASP A 143 -9.15 7.64 -5.92
C ASP A 143 -10.35 6.69 -5.79
N ILE A 144 -10.12 5.38 -5.64
CA ILE A 144 -11.17 4.37 -5.46
C ILE A 144 -11.96 4.62 -4.16
N ALA A 145 -11.26 4.92 -3.06
CA ALA A 145 -11.91 5.22 -1.79
C ALA A 145 -12.71 6.54 -1.86
N THR A 146 -12.15 7.58 -2.48
CA THR A 146 -12.80 8.88 -2.66
C THR A 146 -14.06 8.77 -3.53
N GLU A 147 -13.99 8.03 -4.64
CA GLU A 147 -15.15 7.78 -5.49
C GLU A 147 -16.28 7.08 -4.70
N ALA A 148 -15.92 6.07 -3.89
CA ALA A 148 -16.88 5.38 -3.07
C ALA A 148 -17.55 6.30 -2.03
N ILE A 149 -16.77 7.13 -1.36
CA ILE A 149 -17.27 8.13 -0.40
C ILE A 149 -18.22 9.12 -1.12
N GLY A 150 -17.81 9.63 -2.27
CA GLY A 150 -18.62 10.57 -3.07
C GLY A 150 -20.00 10.00 -3.43
N ARG A 151 -20.07 8.72 -3.79
CA ARG A 151 -21.34 8.04 -4.10
C ARG A 151 -22.27 7.88 -2.89
N LEU A 152 -21.71 7.85 -1.67
CA LEU A 152 -22.49 7.64 -0.45
C LEU A 152 -23.16 8.91 0.06
N HIS A 153 -22.72 10.11 -0.31
CA HIS A 153 -23.33 11.37 0.14
C HIS A 153 -24.83 11.44 -0.19
N THR A 154 -25.18 11.21 -1.43
CA THR A 154 -26.58 11.33 -1.88
C THR A 154 -27.48 10.28 -1.24
N THR A 155 -26.97 9.07 -1.01
CA THR A 155 -27.77 8.05 -0.32
C THR A 155 -27.87 8.31 1.19
N ALA A 156 -26.82 8.84 1.80
CA ALA A 156 -26.83 9.25 3.20
C ALA A 156 -27.88 10.38 3.43
N GLU A 157 -27.88 11.38 2.55
CA GLU A 157 -28.83 12.49 2.59
C GLU A 157 -30.28 12.03 2.35
N SER A 158 -30.50 11.16 1.34
CA SER A 158 -31.85 10.68 0.99
C SER A 158 -32.52 9.89 2.10
N HIS A 159 -31.75 9.25 2.95
CA HIS A 159 -32.24 8.38 4.02
C HIS A 159 -31.99 8.90 5.44
N ASP A 160 -31.36 10.07 5.56
CA ASP A 160 -30.95 10.65 6.86
C ASP A 160 -30.14 9.66 7.72
N ARG A 161 -29.12 9.04 7.09
CA ARG A 161 -28.29 7.99 7.66
C ARG A 161 -26.87 8.43 7.93
N VAL A 162 -26.23 7.74 8.86
CA VAL A 162 -24.77 7.78 9.00
C VAL A 162 -24.17 6.66 8.14
N MET A 163 -23.18 6.99 7.31
CA MET A 163 -22.44 6.00 6.50
C MET A 163 -21.03 5.85 7.07
N VAL A 164 -20.68 4.62 7.44
CA VAL A 164 -19.30 4.27 7.86
C VAL A 164 -18.60 3.60 6.68
N VAL A 165 -17.45 4.15 6.28
CA VAL A 165 -16.65 3.62 5.17
C VAL A 165 -15.33 3.12 5.72
N GLU A 166 -15.17 1.80 5.76
CA GLU A 166 -13.90 1.19 6.13
C GLU A 166 -12.99 1.10 4.91
N VAL A 167 -11.76 1.60 5.05
CA VAL A 167 -10.73 1.60 4.03
C VAL A 167 -9.47 0.90 4.54
N MET A 168 -8.59 0.46 3.62
CA MET A 168 -7.31 -0.13 3.99
C MET A 168 -6.41 0.88 4.70
N GLY A 169 -5.43 0.38 5.42
CA GLY A 169 -4.51 1.14 6.27
C GLY A 169 -4.34 0.46 7.62
N ARG A 170 -3.44 -0.56 7.67
CA ARG A 170 -3.27 -1.42 8.85
C ARG A 170 -2.52 -0.73 9.97
N HIS A 171 -1.43 -0.08 9.64
CA HIS A 171 -0.51 0.55 10.60
C HIS A 171 -0.53 2.07 10.51
N VAL A 172 -0.99 2.61 9.37
CA VAL A 172 -1.01 4.03 9.05
C VAL A 172 -2.32 4.41 8.38
N GLY A 173 -2.77 5.64 8.57
CA GLY A 173 -4.05 6.15 8.09
C GLY A 173 -3.97 7.00 6.82
N HIS A 174 -2.96 6.85 5.98
CA HIS A 174 -2.80 7.69 4.79
C HIS A 174 -4.01 7.64 3.86
N ILE A 175 -4.51 6.44 3.48
CA ILE A 175 -5.67 6.31 2.59
C ILE A 175 -6.90 6.97 3.23
N ALA A 176 -7.17 6.67 4.51
CA ALA A 176 -8.33 7.23 5.22
C ALA A 176 -8.27 8.77 5.28
N THR A 177 -7.08 9.33 5.58
CA THR A 177 -6.90 10.78 5.67
C THR A 177 -7.10 11.47 4.34
N TRP A 178 -6.46 10.97 3.28
CA TRP A 178 -6.56 11.54 1.94
C TRP A 178 -7.97 11.39 1.36
N ALA A 179 -8.51 10.18 1.39
CA ALA A 179 -9.84 9.91 0.84
C ALA A 179 -10.96 10.55 1.68
N GLY A 180 -10.79 10.60 3.00
CA GLY A 180 -11.74 11.27 3.89
C GLY A 180 -11.79 12.77 3.62
N LEU A 181 -10.62 13.43 3.50
CA LEU A 181 -10.55 14.86 3.18
C LEU A 181 -11.09 15.14 1.77
N ALA A 182 -10.64 14.41 0.76
CA ALA A 182 -11.06 14.60 -0.63
C ALA A 182 -12.53 14.24 -0.86
N GLY A 183 -13.04 13.24 -0.16
CA GLY A 183 -14.43 12.77 -0.24
C GLY A 183 -15.40 13.53 0.66
N GLY A 184 -14.94 14.51 1.46
CA GLY A 184 -15.82 15.30 2.34
C GLY A 184 -16.37 14.53 3.53
N ALA A 185 -15.58 13.61 4.11
CA ALA A 185 -15.97 12.89 5.31
C ALA A 185 -16.20 13.83 6.50
N SER A 186 -17.18 13.48 7.32
CA SER A 186 -17.49 14.20 8.55
C SER A 186 -16.50 13.90 9.66
N LEU A 187 -16.00 12.67 9.69
CA LEU A 187 -15.00 12.18 10.64
C LEU A 187 -14.07 11.20 9.91
N THR A 188 -12.79 11.20 10.31
CA THR A 188 -11.78 10.27 9.81
C THR A 188 -11.01 9.67 10.99
N LEU A 189 -11.12 8.36 11.15
CA LEU A 189 -10.52 7.62 12.25
C LEU A 189 -9.30 6.84 11.72
N ILE A 190 -8.14 7.06 12.31
CA ILE A 190 -6.86 6.50 11.84
C ILE A 190 -6.06 5.86 12.98
N PRO A 191 -5.13 4.92 12.67
CA PRO A 191 -4.35 4.23 13.69
C PRO A 191 -3.50 5.16 14.57
N GLU A 192 -3.00 6.25 14.01
CA GLU A 192 -2.11 7.21 14.68
C GLU A 192 -2.81 8.05 15.74
N HIS A 193 -4.14 8.18 15.65
CA HIS A 193 -4.96 8.96 16.56
C HIS A 193 -6.09 8.11 17.12
N PRO A 194 -5.88 7.44 18.29
CA PRO A 194 -6.93 6.66 18.95
C PRO A 194 -8.20 7.50 19.18
N PHE A 195 -9.37 6.94 18.88
CA PHE A 195 -10.64 7.65 18.95
C PHE A 195 -11.44 7.25 20.21
N ASP A 196 -12.16 8.19 20.79
CA ASP A 196 -13.22 7.91 21.77
C ASP A 196 -14.56 7.82 21.06
N ILE A 197 -15.22 6.67 21.18
CA ILE A 197 -16.51 6.43 20.52
C ILE A 197 -17.63 7.34 21.05
N ALA A 198 -17.54 7.82 22.29
CA ALA A 198 -18.50 8.79 22.83
C ALA A 198 -18.31 10.16 22.13
N GLU A 199 -17.08 10.62 21.93
CA GLU A 199 -16.80 11.87 21.20
C GLU A 199 -17.27 11.78 19.74
N VAL A 200 -17.08 10.62 19.10
CA VAL A 200 -17.60 10.34 17.75
C VAL A 200 -19.11 10.48 17.71
N ALA A 201 -19.83 9.85 18.65
CA ALA A 201 -21.29 9.92 18.73
C ALA A 201 -21.77 11.37 18.98
N ASP A 202 -21.14 12.10 19.89
CA ASP A 202 -21.47 13.50 20.19
C ASP A 202 -21.25 14.41 18.98
N ALA A 203 -20.18 14.23 18.23
CA ALA A 203 -19.91 14.98 17.01
C ALA A 203 -21.02 14.74 15.97
N LEU A 204 -21.43 13.48 15.78
CA LEU A 204 -22.50 13.14 14.85
C LEU A 204 -23.86 13.70 15.30
N GLN A 205 -24.18 13.69 16.59
CA GLN A 205 -25.40 14.30 17.11
C GLN A 205 -25.43 15.82 16.89
N ARG A 206 -24.32 16.53 17.07
CA ARG A 206 -24.23 17.96 16.78
C ARG A 206 -24.50 18.28 15.30
N ARG A 207 -23.95 17.43 14.39
CA ARG A 207 -24.15 17.58 12.94
C ARG A 207 -25.60 17.30 12.52
N HIS A 208 -26.18 16.22 13.05
CA HIS A 208 -27.54 15.85 12.73
C HIS A 208 -28.58 16.93 13.13
N LYS A 209 -28.37 17.62 14.25
CA LYS A 209 -29.20 18.78 14.64
C LYS A 209 -29.23 19.88 13.56
N ARG A 210 -28.21 19.95 12.70
CA ARG A 210 -28.13 20.89 11.57
C ARG A 210 -28.63 20.27 10.26
N LYS A 211 -29.22 19.07 10.29
CA LYS A 211 -29.72 18.29 9.14
C LYS A 211 -28.63 17.97 8.10
N PHE A 212 -27.44 17.64 8.56
CA PHE A 212 -26.36 17.17 7.69
C PHE A 212 -26.23 15.65 7.83
N ALA A 213 -26.37 14.93 6.72
CA ALA A 213 -25.94 13.54 6.62
C ALA A 213 -24.44 13.43 6.95
N SER A 214 -24.04 12.31 7.51
CA SER A 214 -22.67 12.15 7.99
C SER A 214 -21.99 10.92 7.39
N ILE A 215 -20.74 11.11 6.96
CA ILE A 215 -19.87 10.02 6.53
C ILE A 215 -18.68 9.93 7.49
N VAL A 216 -18.45 8.75 8.03
CA VAL A 216 -17.31 8.42 8.88
C VAL A 216 -16.38 7.50 8.10
N VAL A 217 -15.17 7.94 7.83
CA VAL A 217 -14.13 7.12 7.20
C VAL A 217 -13.27 6.50 8.30
N VAL A 218 -13.07 5.19 8.23
CA VAL A 218 -12.33 4.44 9.24
C VAL A 218 -11.22 3.63 8.56
N ALA A 219 -9.97 3.85 8.94
CA ALA A 219 -8.90 2.95 8.54
C ALA A 219 -9.07 1.58 9.24
N GLU A 220 -8.81 0.48 8.55
CA GLU A 220 -8.94 -0.88 9.11
C GLU A 220 -8.15 -1.11 10.40
N GLY A 221 -7.07 -0.37 10.58
CA GLY A 221 -6.22 -0.41 11.77
C GLY A 221 -6.52 0.68 12.81
N ALA A 222 -7.59 1.46 12.66
CA ALA A 222 -7.98 2.47 13.63
C ALA A 222 -8.24 1.84 15.01
N LYS A 223 -7.79 2.53 16.06
CA LYS A 223 -7.85 2.00 17.43
C LYS A 223 -8.71 2.89 18.30
N PRO A 224 -9.65 2.30 19.09
CA PRO A 224 -10.33 3.06 20.12
C PRO A 224 -9.38 3.38 21.27
N VAL A 225 -9.67 4.45 21.99
CA VAL A 225 -9.06 4.70 23.31
C VAL A 225 -9.40 3.52 24.23
N PRO A 226 -8.43 2.96 24.96
CA PRO A 226 -8.68 1.81 25.84
C PRO A 226 -9.84 2.05 26.81
N GLY A 227 -10.78 1.10 26.86
CA GLY A 227 -11.96 1.16 27.72
C GLY A 227 -13.15 1.97 27.19
N THR A 228 -13.05 2.58 25.99
CA THR A 228 -14.18 3.31 25.36
C THR A 228 -15.01 2.45 24.41
N LEU A 229 -14.41 1.36 23.91
CA LEU A 229 -15.06 0.41 23.02
C LEU A 229 -14.54 -1.00 23.30
N ASP A 230 -15.45 -1.94 23.54
CA ASP A 230 -15.12 -3.35 23.70
C ASP A 230 -15.00 -4.02 22.33
N ILE A 231 -13.78 -4.50 22.04
CA ILE A 231 -13.50 -5.25 20.82
C ILE A 231 -13.55 -6.75 21.16
N PRO A 232 -14.49 -7.52 20.57
CA PRO A 232 -14.56 -8.96 20.81
C PRO A 232 -13.25 -9.68 20.44
N GLU A 233 -12.82 -10.66 21.23
CA GLU A 233 -11.58 -11.41 21.00
C GLU A 233 -11.51 -12.10 19.65
N ASP A 234 -12.64 -12.57 19.12
CA ASP A 234 -12.75 -13.20 17.81
C ASP A 234 -12.63 -12.23 16.62
N SER A 235 -12.60 -10.92 16.92
CA SER A 235 -12.36 -9.87 15.92
C SER A 235 -10.89 -9.72 15.54
N PHE A 236 -9.97 -10.42 16.22
CA PHE A 236 -8.54 -10.35 15.91
C PHE A 236 -8.10 -11.48 15.00
N ASP A 237 -7.11 -11.19 14.12
CA ASP A 237 -6.41 -12.21 13.34
C ASP A 237 -5.31 -12.88 14.20
N GLU A 238 -4.66 -13.91 13.64
CA GLU A 238 -3.58 -14.65 14.31
C GLU A 238 -2.35 -13.76 14.66
N PHE A 239 -2.28 -12.56 14.12
CA PHE A 239 -1.23 -11.57 14.38
C PHE A 239 -1.67 -10.46 15.36
N GLY A 240 -2.86 -10.56 15.94
CA GLY A 240 -3.39 -9.58 16.89
C GLY A 240 -3.93 -8.30 16.26
N HIS A 241 -4.25 -8.29 14.98
CA HIS A 241 -4.90 -7.17 14.30
C HIS A 241 -6.39 -7.44 14.14
N ILE A 242 -7.19 -6.37 14.18
CA ILE A 242 -8.62 -6.48 13.88
C ILE A 242 -8.77 -6.98 12.43
N LYS A 243 -9.59 -8.03 12.24
CA LYS A 243 -9.88 -8.58 10.91
C LYS A 243 -10.49 -7.51 10.02
N LEU A 244 -10.16 -7.55 8.72
CA LEU A 244 -10.78 -6.69 7.70
C LEU A 244 -12.31 -6.77 7.79
N GLY A 245 -12.99 -5.59 7.80
CA GLY A 245 -14.45 -5.50 7.96
C GLY A 245 -14.91 -5.52 9.40
N GLY A 246 -13.99 -5.48 10.38
CA GLY A 246 -14.35 -5.56 11.79
C GLY A 246 -14.56 -4.21 12.46
N ILE A 247 -13.61 -3.28 12.33
CA ILE A 247 -13.66 -2.01 13.05
C ILE A 247 -14.79 -1.09 12.54
N GLY A 248 -15.04 -1.06 11.24
CA GLY A 248 -16.11 -0.25 10.67
C GLY A 248 -17.49 -0.70 11.13
N GLU A 249 -17.73 -2.01 11.24
CA GLU A 249 -18.97 -2.55 11.75
C GLU A 249 -19.16 -2.29 13.26
N LEU A 250 -18.07 -2.41 14.03
CA LEU A 250 -18.08 -2.07 15.46
C LEU A 250 -18.44 -0.61 15.67
N VAL A 251 -17.76 0.30 14.95
CA VAL A 251 -18.05 1.75 15.01
C VAL A 251 -19.49 2.04 14.60
N ALA A 252 -19.99 1.42 13.54
CA ALA A 252 -21.37 1.63 13.08
C ALA A 252 -22.42 1.17 14.10
N ARG A 253 -22.20 0.02 14.74
CA ARG A 253 -23.07 -0.49 15.80
C ARG A 253 -23.12 0.48 16.98
N GLU A 254 -21.96 0.89 17.49
CA GLU A 254 -21.85 1.80 18.61
C GLU A 254 -22.48 3.18 18.33
N ILE A 255 -22.30 3.71 17.11
CA ILE A 255 -22.98 4.93 16.68
C ILE A 255 -24.49 4.74 16.77
N THR A 256 -25.03 3.64 16.26
CA THR A 256 -26.48 3.35 16.32
C THR A 256 -26.96 3.27 17.76
N GLU A 257 -26.28 2.54 18.63
CA GLU A 257 -26.66 2.34 20.02
C GLU A 257 -26.63 3.66 20.82
N ARG A 258 -25.63 4.51 20.59
CA ARG A 258 -25.46 5.77 21.35
C ARG A 258 -26.30 6.92 20.83
N THR A 259 -26.59 6.94 19.54
CA THR A 259 -27.27 8.09 18.90
C THR A 259 -28.71 7.80 18.48
N GLY A 260 -29.05 6.54 18.27
CA GLY A 260 -30.30 6.12 17.64
C GLY A 260 -30.36 6.33 16.12
N PHE A 261 -29.29 6.82 15.49
CA PHE A 261 -29.24 7.04 14.04
C PHE A 261 -29.09 5.72 13.29
N GLU A 262 -29.83 5.56 12.21
CA GLU A 262 -29.62 4.43 11.31
C GLU A 262 -28.23 4.54 10.66
N THR A 263 -27.36 3.59 10.97
CA THR A 263 -25.98 3.56 10.47
C THR A 263 -25.77 2.37 9.56
N ARG A 264 -25.04 2.56 8.46
CA ARG A 264 -24.67 1.51 7.50
C ARG A 264 -23.17 1.52 7.25
N THR A 265 -22.60 0.33 7.13
CA THR A 265 -21.18 0.14 6.85
C THR A 265 -20.96 -0.23 5.40
N THR A 266 -19.88 0.29 4.83
CA THR A 266 -19.34 -0.13 3.53
C THR A 266 -17.85 -0.42 3.70
N VAL A 267 -17.45 -1.66 3.46
CA VAL A 267 -16.04 -2.08 3.52
C VAL A 267 -15.43 -2.03 2.13
N ARG A 268 -14.32 -1.32 1.98
CA ARG A 268 -13.62 -1.12 0.69
C ARG A 268 -12.33 -1.94 0.57
N GLY A 269 -12.09 -2.92 1.38
CA GLY A 269 -10.93 -3.80 1.43
C GLY A 269 -10.18 -4.00 0.09
N TYR A 270 -10.14 -5.20 -0.42
CA TYR A 270 -9.32 -5.57 -1.60
C TYR A 270 -9.65 -4.84 -2.91
N VAL A 271 -10.83 -4.22 -3.05
CA VAL A 271 -11.14 -3.42 -4.26
C VAL A 271 -10.19 -2.24 -4.44
N GLN A 272 -9.56 -1.75 -3.36
CA GLN A 272 -8.56 -0.69 -3.40
C GLN A 272 -7.22 -1.14 -4.00
N ARG A 273 -6.95 -2.44 -4.10
CA ARG A 273 -5.73 -3.00 -4.69
C ARG A 273 -5.87 -3.29 -6.18
N GLY A 274 -7.10 -3.39 -6.67
CA GLY A 274 -7.39 -3.84 -8.04
C GLY A 274 -7.60 -2.71 -9.04
N GLY A 275 -7.83 -3.11 -10.27
CA GLY A 275 -8.16 -2.18 -11.36
C GLY A 275 -6.95 -1.54 -12.04
N GLU A 276 -7.24 -0.67 -13.00
CA GLU A 276 -6.22 0.07 -13.72
C GLU A 276 -5.56 1.12 -12.81
N PRO A 277 -4.23 1.29 -12.87
CA PRO A 277 -3.56 2.36 -12.15
C PRO A 277 -4.02 3.74 -12.68
N SER A 278 -4.17 4.70 -11.77
CA SER A 278 -4.42 6.10 -12.11
C SER A 278 -3.29 6.68 -12.98
N ALA A 279 -3.55 7.81 -13.64
CA ALA A 279 -2.51 8.47 -14.43
C ALA A 279 -1.27 8.79 -13.59
N PHE A 280 -1.46 9.22 -12.33
CA PHE A 280 -0.36 9.49 -11.42
C PHE A 280 0.49 8.23 -11.15
N ASP A 281 -0.16 7.12 -10.78
CA ASP A 281 0.55 5.88 -10.49
C ASP A 281 1.22 5.27 -11.73
N ARG A 282 0.64 5.42 -12.94
CA ARG A 282 1.29 4.99 -14.19
C ARG A 282 2.60 5.74 -14.42
N VAL A 283 2.61 7.05 -14.24
CA VAL A 283 3.79 7.89 -14.41
C VAL A 283 4.83 7.59 -13.34
N LEU A 284 4.41 7.61 -12.07
CA LEU A 284 5.29 7.37 -10.93
C LEU A 284 5.92 5.98 -11.00
N ALA A 285 5.13 4.93 -11.24
CA ALA A 285 5.61 3.56 -11.36
C ALA A 285 6.57 3.37 -12.55
N THR A 286 6.27 3.99 -13.70
CA THR A 286 7.19 3.97 -14.84
C THR A 286 8.53 4.62 -14.48
N TRP A 287 8.49 5.75 -13.79
CA TRP A 287 9.69 6.47 -13.38
C TRP A 287 10.53 5.66 -12.37
N TYR A 288 9.88 5.03 -11.39
CA TYR A 288 10.52 4.07 -10.48
C TYR A 288 11.24 2.95 -11.24
N GLY A 289 10.59 2.36 -12.24
CA GLY A 289 11.17 1.27 -13.04
C GLY A 289 12.38 1.70 -13.86
N VAL A 290 12.30 2.85 -14.50
CA VAL A 290 13.41 3.42 -15.28
C VAL A 290 14.61 3.73 -14.39
N GLU A 291 14.40 4.37 -13.23
CA GLU A 291 15.47 4.69 -12.30
C GLU A 291 16.08 3.43 -11.69
N ALA A 292 15.28 2.41 -11.35
CA ALA A 292 15.81 1.15 -10.83
C ALA A 292 16.77 0.46 -11.80
N ALA A 293 16.45 0.45 -13.11
CA ALA A 293 17.36 -0.08 -14.13
C ALA A 293 18.61 0.79 -14.29
N SER A 294 18.49 2.12 -14.17
CA SER A 294 19.65 3.03 -14.17
C SER A 294 20.57 2.78 -12.96
N MET A 295 19.97 2.57 -11.78
CA MET A 295 20.71 2.22 -10.56
C MET A 295 21.49 0.90 -10.70
N ALA A 296 20.91 -0.08 -11.40
CA ALA A 296 21.58 -1.35 -11.67
C ALA A 296 22.81 -1.14 -12.56
N ALA A 297 22.69 -0.33 -13.61
CA ALA A 297 23.82 0.03 -14.49
C ALA A 297 24.93 0.78 -13.72
N ASP A 298 24.55 1.66 -12.79
CA ASP A 298 25.47 2.40 -11.91
C ASP A 298 26.02 1.56 -10.75
N LYS A 299 25.55 0.31 -10.59
CA LYS A 299 25.90 -0.60 -9.47
C LYS A 299 25.56 -0.02 -8.09
N ALA A 300 24.51 0.76 -7.98
CA ALA A 300 24.04 1.39 -6.73
C ALA A 300 23.31 0.38 -5.82
N PHE A 301 23.94 -0.79 -5.58
CA PHE A 301 23.33 -1.88 -4.81
C PHE A 301 23.17 -1.51 -3.33
N GLY A 302 22.17 -2.11 -2.68
CA GLY A 302 21.80 -1.82 -1.30
C GLY A 302 20.98 -0.53 -1.15
N GLN A 303 20.58 0.08 -2.26
CA GLN A 303 19.75 1.28 -2.27
C GLN A 303 18.34 1.00 -2.79
N MET A 304 17.42 1.89 -2.46
CA MET A 304 16.05 1.93 -2.95
C MET A 304 15.84 3.22 -3.75
N VAL A 305 15.10 3.11 -4.85
CA VAL A 305 14.58 4.32 -5.53
C VAL A 305 13.58 5.00 -4.62
N ALA A 306 13.65 6.31 -4.48
CA ALA A 306 12.70 7.11 -3.71
C ALA A 306 12.23 8.31 -4.53
N TYR A 307 11.00 8.76 -4.26
CA TYR A 307 10.45 9.99 -4.81
C TYR A 307 10.47 11.07 -3.73
N GLN A 308 11.21 12.15 -3.96
CA GLN A 308 11.38 13.24 -3.03
C GLN A 308 11.43 14.58 -3.78
N CYS A 309 10.70 15.57 -3.31
CA CYS A 309 10.69 16.93 -3.85
C CYS A 309 10.49 16.98 -5.39
N GLY A 310 9.60 16.12 -5.92
CA GLY A 310 9.31 16.09 -7.35
C GLY A 310 10.34 15.37 -8.24
N SER A 311 11.29 14.66 -7.64
CA SER A 311 12.39 13.97 -8.36
C SER A 311 12.62 12.56 -7.82
N MET A 312 13.23 11.71 -8.67
CA MET A 312 13.75 10.43 -8.18
C MET A 312 15.08 10.65 -7.48
N THR A 313 15.24 10.02 -6.33
CA THR A 313 16.44 9.99 -5.52
C THR A 313 16.79 8.55 -5.16
N ARG A 314 17.97 8.34 -4.60
CA ARG A 314 18.46 7.04 -4.14
C ARG A 314 18.72 7.12 -2.65
N VAL A 315 18.16 6.18 -1.91
CA VAL A 315 18.25 6.13 -0.45
C VAL A 315 18.76 4.77 -0.01
N ASP A 316 19.39 4.69 1.15
CA ASP A 316 19.80 3.41 1.73
C ASP A 316 18.57 2.52 1.97
N LEU A 317 18.65 1.25 1.55
CA LEU A 317 17.54 0.30 1.65
C LEU A 317 17.23 -0.03 3.12
N GLY A 318 18.26 -0.10 3.98
CA GLY A 318 18.08 -0.34 5.41
C GLY A 318 17.38 0.83 6.11
N GLU A 319 17.75 2.07 5.75
CA GLU A 319 17.05 3.26 6.28
C GLU A 319 15.58 3.30 5.84
N ALA A 320 15.30 2.93 4.59
CA ALA A 320 13.94 2.93 4.04
C ALA A 320 12.99 1.96 4.77
N VAL A 321 13.52 0.84 5.28
CA VAL A 321 12.73 -0.19 6.00
C VAL A 321 12.89 -0.13 7.52
N ALA A 322 13.64 0.84 8.06
CA ALA A 322 13.89 0.94 9.49
C ALA A 322 12.64 1.36 10.31
N GLY A 323 11.63 1.93 9.68
CA GLY A 323 10.41 2.36 10.35
C GLY A 323 9.31 2.77 9.38
N LEU A 324 8.11 2.91 9.93
CA LEU A 324 6.93 3.32 9.16
C LEU A 324 6.90 4.83 8.93
N LYS A 325 6.41 5.23 7.76
CA LYS A 325 6.05 6.61 7.47
C LYS A 325 4.60 6.85 7.92
N TYR A 326 4.44 7.59 9.00
CA TYR A 326 3.12 7.97 9.54
C TYR A 326 2.50 9.13 8.75
N VAL A 327 1.19 9.31 8.93
CA VAL A 327 0.46 10.45 8.35
C VAL A 327 1.07 11.76 8.85
N ASN A 328 1.26 12.71 7.92
CA ASN A 328 1.73 14.04 8.27
C ASN A 328 0.73 14.71 9.24
N PRO A 329 1.17 15.09 10.46
CA PRO A 329 0.30 15.71 11.46
C PRO A 329 -0.40 16.99 10.97
N ASP A 330 0.26 17.78 10.12
CA ASP A 330 -0.34 19.00 9.57
C ASP A 330 -1.48 18.66 8.59
N LEU A 331 -1.33 17.61 7.78
CA LEU A 331 -2.41 17.16 6.90
C LEU A 331 -3.60 16.62 7.71
N TYR A 332 -3.34 15.84 8.76
CA TYR A 332 -4.41 15.36 9.64
C TYR A 332 -5.11 16.52 10.37
N LYS A 333 -4.37 17.55 10.78
CA LYS A 333 -4.93 18.76 11.36
C LYS A 333 -5.85 19.49 10.37
N VAL A 334 -5.47 19.56 9.08
CA VAL A 334 -6.38 20.07 8.05
C VAL A 334 -7.65 19.24 7.96
N ALA A 335 -7.53 17.92 7.89
CA ALA A 335 -8.69 17.02 7.87
C ALA A 335 -9.57 17.24 9.13
N SER A 336 -8.98 17.32 10.32
CA SER A 336 -9.70 17.50 11.58
C SER A 336 -10.46 18.85 11.68
N THR A 337 -10.09 19.85 10.89
CA THR A 337 -10.84 21.14 10.82
C THR A 337 -12.29 20.92 10.35
N PHE A 338 -12.55 19.86 9.59
CA PHE A 338 -13.87 19.54 9.04
C PHE A 338 -14.61 18.48 9.88
N MET A 339 -13.94 17.94 10.92
CA MET A 339 -14.46 16.94 11.85
C MET A 339 -15.15 17.65 13.03
N ALA A 340 -16.36 18.17 12.87
CA ALA A 340 -17.03 18.92 13.97
C ALA A 340 -18.49 18.57 14.14
#